data_81b55c6c052a27e517362dae4f178801
#
_entry.id   81b55c6c052a27e517362dae4f178801
#
_cell.length_a   1.000
_cell.length_b   1.000
_cell.length_c   1.000
_cell.angle_alpha   90.00
_cell.angle_beta   90.00
_cell.angle_gamma   90.00
#
_symmetry.space_group_name_H-M   'P 1'
#
loop_
_entity.id
_entity.type
_entity.pdbx_description
1 polymer ?
#
loop_
_entity_poly.entity_id
_entity_poly.type
_entity_poly.pdbx_seq_one_letter_code
_entity_poly.pdbx_strand_id
1 'polypeptide(L)'
;MLMGIALIYGATGSFSTSAVDFISAEKPSALLIAGMLLLLFSMAFKVSAAPFHFWTPDVYDGAPTVFTSFMATIVKAAVFIAFIRLFDEAFGMLQPQWKLFVVIITVATLFIGNITAVFQQSVKRMLAYSSIAQAGFMML
;
A
#
# COMPACT_ATOMS: atom_id res chain seq x y z
N MET A 1 -4.96 -7.82 -5.41
CA MET A 1 -3.66 -7.90 -6.09
C MET A 1 -3.75 -8.71 -7.38
N LEU A 2 -4.11 -10.00 -7.36
CA LEU A 2 -4.20 -10.84 -8.59
C LEU A 2 -5.12 -10.24 -9.65
N MET A 3 -6.30 -9.75 -9.27
CA MET A 3 -7.20 -9.08 -10.20
C MET A 3 -6.57 -7.84 -10.84
N GLY A 4 -5.82 -7.04 -10.08
CA GLY A 4 -5.09 -5.89 -10.62
C GLY A 4 -4.07 -6.30 -11.68
N ILE A 5 -3.29 -7.36 -11.40
CA ILE A 5 -2.32 -7.91 -12.35
C ILE A 5 -3.02 -8.43 -13.62
N ALA A 6 -4.14 -9.15 -13.46
CA ALA A 6 -4.91 -9.66 -14.60
C ALA A 6 -5.46 -8.55 -15.51
N LEU A 7 -5.94 -7.44 -14.91
CA LEU A 7 -6.41 -6.28 -15.67
C LEU A 7 -5.27 -5.57 -16.41
N ILE A 8 -4.10 -5.44 -15.77
CA ILE A 8 -2.92 -4.85 -16.41
C ILE A 8 -2.48 -5.74 -17.59
N TYR A 9 -2.40 -7.04 -17.38
CA TYR A 9 -2.09 -7.96 -18.46
C TYR A 9 -3.11 -7.90 -19.61
N GLY A 10 -4.40 -7.82 -19.27
CA GLY A 10 -5.46 -7.64 -20.27
C GLY A 10 -5.35 -6.34 -21.09
N ALA A 11 -4.77 -5.30 -20.49
CA ALA A 11 -4.55 -4.01 -21.16
C ALA A 11 -3.25 -3.98 -22.00
N THR A 12 -2.20 -4.69 -21.56
CA THR A 12 -0.85 -4.58 -22.11
C THR A 12 -0.41 -5.81 -22.91
N GLY A 13 -1.03 -6.96 -22.65
CA GLY A 13 -0.61 -8.25 -23.22
C GLY A 13 0.75 -8.76 -22.70
N SER A 14 1.34 -8.10 -21.69
CA SER A 14 2.67 -8.42 -21.19
C SER A 14 2.74 -8.28 -19.67
N PHE A 15 3.69 -9.02 -19.04
CA PHE A 15 4.05 -8.87 -17.63
C PHE A 15 5.29 -7.96 -17.42
N SER A 16 5.84 -7.40 -18.49
CA SER A 16 7.01 -6.53 -18.40
C SER A 16 6.61 -5.13 -17.92
N THR A 17 7.33 -4.59 -16.94
CA THR A 17 7.15 -3.21 -16.45
C THR A 17 7.38 -2.17 -17.55
N SER A 18 8.35 -2.42 -18.43
CA SER A 18 8.64 -1.54 -19.57
C SER A 18 7.49 -1.48 -20.60
N ALA A 19 6.76 -2.58 -20.81
CA ALA A 19 5.58 -2.59 -21.68
C ALA A 19 4.42 -1.77 -21.07
N VAL A 20 4.28 -1.82 -19.75
CA VAL A 20 3.28 -1.02 -19.01
C VAL A 20 3.59 0.47 -19.15
N ASP A 21 4.85 0.85 -18.96
CA ASP A 21 5.29 2.26 -19.06
C ASP A 21 5.08 2.81 -20.49
N PHE A 22 5.46 2.04 -21.52
CA PHE A 22 5.27 2.42 -22.91
C PHE A 22 3.79 2.66 -23.27
N ILE A 23 2.88 1.76 -22.86
CA ILE A 23 1.44 1.90 -23.14
C ILE A 23 0.82 3.04 -22.32
N SER A 24 1.35 3.28 -21.13
CA SER A 24 0.93 4.39 -20.28
C SER A 24 1.23 5.76 -20.90
N ALA A 25 2.28 5.84 -21.69
CA ALA A 25 2.69 7.08 -22.36
C ALA A 25 1.80 7.45 -23.55
N GLU A 26 1.22 6.46 -24.27
CA GLU A 26 0.39 6.75 -25.45
C GLU A 26 -1.05 7.17 -25.07
N LYS A 27 -1.82 6.26 -24.50
CA LYS A 27 -3.18 6.53 -23.98
C LYS A 27 -3.53 5.48 -22.92
N PRO A 28 -3.55 5.83 -21.63
CA PRO A 28 -3.89 4.88 -20.59
C PRO A 28 -5.33 4.40 -20.76
N SER A 29 -5.54 3.11 -20.95
CA SER A 29 -6.87 2.51 -21.00
C SER A 29 -7.52 2.51 -19.61
N ALA A 30 -8.85 2.59 -19.54
CA ALA A 30 -9.57 2.48 -18.28
C ALA A 30 -9.23 1.18 -17.52
N LEU A 31 -8.95 0.10 -18.28
CA LEU A 31 -8.55 -1.20 -17.74
C LEU A 31 -7.19 -1.13 -17.03
N LEU A 32 -6.23 -0.42 -17.62
CA LEU A 32 -4.90 -0.20 -17.04
C LEU A 32 -4.99 0.61 -15.75
N ILE A 33 -5.76 1.71 -15.77
CA ILE A 33 -5.97 2.55 -14.57
C ILE A 33 -6.65 1.76 -13.47
N ALA A 34 -7.69 0.99 -13.77
CA ALA A 34 -8.36 0.14 -12.79
C ALA A 34 -7.42 -0.91 -12.20
N GLY A 35 -6.60 -1.55 -13.02
CA GLY A 35 -5.58 -2.51 -12.59
C GLY A 35 -4.53 -1.88 -11.67
N MET A 36 -4.03 -0.70 -12.02
CA MET A 36 -3.09 0.08 -11.23
C MET A 36 -3.68 0.46 -9.85
N LEU A 37 -4.91 0.96 -9.80
CA LEU A 37 -5.57 1.32 -8.54
C LEU A 37 -5.81 0.09 -7.66
N LEU A 38 -6.18 -1.05 -8.23
CA LEU A 38 -6.33 -2.29 -7.47
C LEU A 38 -4.99 -2.79 -6.89
N LEU A 39 -3.86 -2.58 -7.59
CA LEU A 39 -2.54 -2.85 -7.04
C LEU A 39 -2.20 -1.89 -5.91
N LEU A 40 -2.45 -0.59 -6.10
CA LEU A 40 -2.22 0.43 -5.08
C LEU A 40 -2.99 0.09 -3.79
N PHE A 41 -4.28 -0.15 -3.87
CA PHE A 41 -5.08 -0.51 -2.70
C PHE A 41 -4.66 -1.83 -2.06
N SER A 42 -4.24 -2.81 -2.85
CA SER A 42 -3.72 -4.07 -2.33
C SER A 42 -2.40 -3.88 -1.56
N MET A 43 -1.51 -3.02 -2.03
CA MET A 43 -0.27 -2.68 -1.33
C MET A 43 -0.55 -1.84 -0.08
N ALA A 44 -1.46 -0.88 -0.15
CA ALA A 44 -1.92 -0.10 1.00
C ALA A 44 -2.49 -1.02 2.12
N PHE A 45 -3.28 -2.04 1.75
CA PHE A 45 -3.75 -3.06 2.69
C PHE A 45 -2.59 -3.80 3.36
N LYS A 46 -1.56 -4.19 2.60
CA LYS A 46 -0.42 -4.95 3.14
C LYS A 46 0.44 -4.14 4.11
N VAL A 47 0.60 -2.84 3.89
CA VAL A 47 1.34 -1.97 4.83
C VAL A 47 0.45 -1.44 5.96
N SER A 48 -0.83 -1.81 5.97
CA SER A 48 -1.82 -1.36 6.96
C SER A 48 -2.11 0.13 6.87
N ALA A 49 -2.10 0.70 5.68
CA ALA A 49 -2.48 2.08 5.48
C ALA A 49 -4.00 2.27 5.60
N ALA A 50 -4.45 3.39 6.17
CA ALA A 50 -5.88 3.69 6.29
C ALA A 50 -6.48 3.98 4.89
N PRO A 51 -7.72 3.51 4.63
CA PRO A 51 -8.66 2.87 5.54
C PRO A 51 -8.46 1.35 5.73
N PHE A 52 -7.48 0.73 5.10
CA PHE A 52 -7.30 -0.73 5.05
C PHE A 52 -6.54 -1.32 6.26
N HIS A 53 -6.47 -0.61 7.39
CA HIS A 53 -5.65 -0.94 8.56
C HIS A 53 -6.35 -1.85 9.60
N PHE A 54 -7.65 -2.09 9.50
CA PHE A 54 -8.48 -2.71 10.55
C PHE A 54 -8.00 -4.07 11.04
N TRP A 55 -7.36 -4.85 10.19
CA TRP A 55 -6.85 -6.17 10.52
C TRP A 55 -5.62 -6.14 11.44
N THR A 56 -4.82 -5.06 11.38
CA THR A 56 -3.49 -5.00 12.01
C THR A 56 -3.55 -5.00 13.53
N PRO A 57 -4.39 -4.20 14.22
CA PRO A 57 -4.42 -4.19 15.68
C PRO A 57 -4.81 -5.56 16.25
N ASP A 58 -5.78 -6.23 15.65
CA ASP A 58 -6.28 -7.52 16.16
C ASP A 58 -5.28 -8.65 15.88
N VAL A 59 -4.67 -8.68 14.70
CA VAL A 59 -3.63 -9.66 14.36
C VAL A 59 -2.38 -9.47 15.21
N TYR A 60 -1.96 -8.22 15.45
CA TYR A 60 -0.76 -7.96 16.25
C TYR A 60 -0.96 -8.22 17.74
N ASP A 61 -2.17 -8.04 18.24
CA ASP A 61 -2.51 -8.35 19.63
C ASP A 61 -2.59 -9.86 19.87
N GLY A 62 -3.20 -10.59 18.94
CA GLY A 62 -3.42 -12.04 19.05
C GLY A 62 -2.23 -12.92 18.65
N ALA A 63 -1.32 -12.41 17.82
CA ALA A 63 -0.19 -13.20 17.34
C ALA A 63 0.97 -13.27 18.36
N PRO A 64 1.81 -14.32 18.31
CA PRO A 64 3.08 -14.36 19.05
C PRO A 64 3.97 -13.18 18.66
N THR A 65 4.65 -12.59 19.65
CA THR A 65 5.45 -11.35 19.49
C THR A 65 6.51 -11.44 18.37
N VAL A 66 7.09 -12.62 18.16
CA VAL A 66 8.09 -12.85 17.10
C VAL A 66 7.47 -12.63 15.72
N PHE A 67 6.27 -13.17 15.47
CA PHE A 67 5.56 -12.97 14.20
C PHE A 67 5.13 -11.52 14.01
N THR A 68 4.64 -10.88 15.08
CA THR A 68 4.26 -9.45 15.05
C THR A 68 5.47 -8.58 14.69
N SER A 69 6.63 -8.83 15.29
CA SER A 69 7.87 -8.11 14.98
C SER A 69 8.29 -8.29 13.52
N PHE A 70 8.26 -9.50 13.01
CA PHE A 70 8.57 -9.81 11.61
C PHE A 70 7.62 -9.07 10.64
N MET A 71 6.31 -9.12 10.90
CA MET A 71 5.30 -8.45 10.07
C MET A 71 5.40 -6.91 10.14
N ALA A 72 5.70 -6.37 11.31
CA ALA A 72 5.80 -4.92 11.51
C ALA A 72 7.05 -4.30 10.87
N THR A 73 8.11 -5.08 10.64
CA THR A 73 9.40 -4.61 10.13
C THR A 73 9.68 -5.12 8.73
N ILE A 74 10.04 -6.39 8.59
CA ILE A 74 10.56 -6.97 7.34
C ILE A 74 9.49 -6.96 6.25
N VAL A 75 8.27 -7.39 6.56
CA VAL A 75 7.18 -7.45 5.57
C VAL A 75 6.82 -6.05 5.08
N LYS A 76 6.73 -5.06 5.98
CA LYS A 76 6.45 -3.67 5.58
C LYS A 76 7.57 -3.09 4.72
N ALA A 77 8.82 -3.25 5.12
CA ALA A 77 9.97 -2.78 4.34
C ALA A 77 9.99 -3.39 2.92
N ALA A 78 9.76 -4.70 2.81
CA ALA A 78 9.70 -5.37 1.52
C ALA A 78 8.56 -4.84 0.63
N VAL A 79 7.38 -4.59 1.21
CA VAL A 79 6.25 -4.04 0.46
C VAL A 79 6.51 -2.60 0.01
N PHE A 80 7.15 -1.76 0.84
CA PHE A 80 7.51 -0.40 0.45
C PHE A 80 8.54 -0.38 -0.69
N ILE A 81 9.57 -1.23 -0.63
CA ILE A 81 10.55 -1.36 -1.71
C ILE A 81 9.85 -1.80 -3.01
N ALA A 82 8.97 -2.79 -2.93
CA ALA A 82 8.19 -3.25 -4.08
C ALA A 82 7.24 -2.16 -4.60
N PHE A 83 6.64 -1.36 -3.72
CA PHE A 83 5.78 -0.24 -4.08
C PHE A 83 6.55 0.83 -4.87
N ILE A 84 7.67 1.30 -4.32
CA ILE A 84 8.51 2.32 -4.99
C ILE A 84 8.92 1.81 -6.36
N ARG A 85 9.49 0.61 -6.43
CA ARG A 85 9.96 0.04 -7.69
C ARG A 85 8.85 -0.09 -8.72
N LEU A 86 7.69 -0.63 -8.33
CA LEU A 86 6.57 -0.85 -9.25
C LEU A 86 5.96 0.46 -9.73
N PHE A 87 5.73 1.42 -8.82
CA PHE A 87 5.06 2.67 -9.17
C PHE A 87 5.98 3.67 -9.87
N ASP A 88 7.29 3.63 -9.61
CA ASP A 88 8.27 4.46 -10.31
C ASP A 88 8.56 3.89 -11.71
N GLU A 89 8.85 2.58 -11.83
CA GLU A 89 9.24 1.97 -13.10
C GLU A 89 8.07 1.70 -14.06
N ALA A 90 6.92 1.25 -13.55
CA ALA A 90 5.81 0.82 -14.42
C ALA A 90 4.71 1.88 -14.57
N PHE A 91 4.50 2.73 -13.57
CA PHE A 91 3.42 3.71 -13.54
C PHE A 91 3.91 5.15 -13.37
N GLY A 92 5.19 5.42 -13.67
CA GLY A 92 5.77 6.77 -13.60
C GLY A 92 5.00 7.78 -14.45
N MET A 93 4.62 7.42 -15.66
CA MET A 93 3.82 8.26 -16.56
C MET A 93 2.39 8.50 -16.06
N LEU A 94 1.85 7.62 -15.21
CA LEU A 94 0.52 7.75 -14.60
C LEU A 94 0.56 8.41 -13.21
N GLN A 95 1.67 9.04 -12.83
CA GLN A 95 1.84 9.70 -11.53
C GLN A 95 0.67 10.66 -11.17
N PRO A 96 0.14 11.50 -12.09
CA PRO A 96 -0.99 12.37 -11.75
C PRO A 96 -2.24 11.62 -11.28
N GLN A 97 -2.48 10.41 -11.76
CA GLN A 97 -3.65 9.62 -11.44
C GLN A 97 -3.55 8.94 -10.07
N TRP A 98 -2.38 8.40 -9.69
CA TRP A 98 -2.25 7.66 -8.43
C TRP A 98 -1.73 8.52 -7.27
N LYS A 99 -1.00 9.60 -7.54
CA LYS A 99 -0.41 10.47 -6.51
C LYS A 99 -1.46 11.02 -5.54
N LEU A 100 -2.61 11.47 -6.03
CA LEU A 100 -3.68 11.99 -5.19
C LEU A 100 -4.20 10.93 -4.21
N PHE A 101 -4.37 9.70 -4.65
CA PHE A 101 -4.81 8.59 -3.78
C PHE A 101 -3.76 8.29 -2.69
N VAL A 102 -2.47 8.28 -3.04
CA VAL A 102 -1.39 8.10 -2.06
C VAL A 102 -1.41 9.21 -1.02
N VAL A 103 -1.55 10.47 -1.43
CA VAL A 103 -1.63 11.61 -0.49
C VAL A 103 -2.81 11.45 0.47
N ILE A 104 -4.00 11.14 -0.04
CA ILE A 104 -5.19 10.95 0.79
C ILE A 104 -4.98 9.79 1.79
N ILE A 105 -4.47 8.65 1.33
CA ILE A 105 -4.18 7.48 2.16
C ILE A 105 -3.11 7.83 3.22
N THR A 106 -2.07 8.57 2.86
CA THR A 106 -1.01 9.00 3.77
C THR A 106 -1.56 9.88 4.89
N VAL A 107 -2.31 10.92 4.54
CA VAL A 107 -2.91 11.84 5.52
C VAL A 107 -3.87 11.07 6.44
N ALA A 108 -4.76 10.26 5.88
CA ALA A 108 -5.68 9.45 6.67
C ALA A 108 -4.94 8.49 7.61
N THR A 109 -3.86 7.85 7.15
CA THR A 109 -3.05 6.91 7.95
C THR A 109 -2.37 7.62 9.12
N LEU A 110 -1.80 8.80 8.89
CA LEU A 110 -1.16 9.59 9.93
C LEU A 110 -2.16 10.04 10.99
N PHE A 111 -3.32 10.56 10.59
CA PHE A 111 -4.34 11.00 11.54
C PHE A 111 -4.92 9.82 12.33
N ILE A 112 -5.39 8.79 11.65
CA ILE A 112 -6.04 7.63 12.30
C ILE A 112 -5.05 6.88 13.17
N GLY A 113 -3.84 6.61 12.68
CA GLY A 113 -2.82 5.88 13.41
C GLY A 113 -2.42 6.58 14.71
N ASN A 114 -2.12 7.88 14.67
CA ASN A 114 -1.69 8.63 15.86
C ASN A 114 -2.84 8.86 16.85
N ILE A 115 -4.01 9.30 16.37
CA ILE A 115 -5.14 9.57 17.27
C ILE A 115 -5.59 8.29 17.97
N THR A 116 -5.75 7.19 17.22
CA THR A 116 -6.26 5.93 17.79
C THR A 116 -5.24 5.31 18.75
N ALA A 117 -3.94 5.46 18.51
CA ALA A 117 -2.89 4.95 19.41
C ALA A 117 -3.03 5.47 20.83
N VAL A 118 -3.40 6.75 21.00
CA VAL A 118 -3.53 7.41 22.32
C VAL A 118 -4.65 6.80 23.16
N PHE A 119 -5.71 6.30 22.53
CA PHE A 119 -6.86 5.72 23.24
C PHE A 119 -6.72 4.22 23.54
N GLN A 120 -5.61 3.59 23.18
CA GLN A 120 -5.43 2.15 23.42
C GLN A 120 -4.99 1.87 24.86
N GLN A 121 -5.63 0.89 25.48
CA GLN A 121 -5.26 0.40 26.81
C GLN A 121 -4.25 -0.74 26.78
N SER A 122 -4.19 -1.50 25.69
CA SER A 122 -3.21 -2.58 25.47
C SER A 122 -1.96 -2.01 24.83
N VAL A 123 -0.78 -2.32 25.40
CA VAL A 123 0.52 -1.92 24.85
C VAL A 123 0.73 -2.51 23.45
N LYS A 124 0.32 -3.75 23.21
CA LYS A 124 0.42 -4.37 21.89
C LYS A 124 -0.42 -3.64 20.84
N ARG A 125 -1.66 -3.26 21.18
CA ARG A 125 -2.52 -2.49 20.30
C ARG A 125 -1.98 -1.08 20.05
N MET A 126 -1.47 -0.42 21.08
CA MET A 126 -0.82 0.89 20.95
C MET A 126 0.37 0.81 19.98
N LEU A 127 1.23 -0.20 20.11
CA LEU A 127 2.34 -0.43 19.19
C LEU A 127 1.88 -0.77 17.77
N ALA A 128 0.76 -1.48 17.61
CA ALA A 128 0.16 -1.76 16.30
C ALA A 128 -0.28 -0.46 15.60
N TYR A 129 -0.97 0.45 16.31
CA TYR A 129 -1.34 1.75 15.76
C TYR A 129 -0.12 2.66 15.52
N SER A 130 0.91 2.61 16.37
CA SER A 130 2.19 3.26 16.10
C SER A 130 2.82 2.74 14.80
N SER A 131 2.80 1.43 14.57
CA SER A 131 3.28 0.82 13.32
C SER A 131 2.45 1.25 12.09
N ILE A 132 1.16 1.53 12.25
CA ILE A 132 0.30 2.11 11.20
C ILE A 132 0.73 3.56 10.92
N ALA A 133 0.93 4.38 11.96
CA ALA A 133 1.41 5.75 11.80
C ALA A 133 2.78 5.81 11.11
N GLN A 134 3.71 4.90 11.47
CA GLN A 134 5.02 4.80 10.81
C GLN A 134 4.89 4.46 9.31
N ALA A 135 3.94 3.60 8.92
CA ALA A 135 3.66 3.36 7.51
C ALA A 135 3.22 4.66 6.80
N GLY A 136 2.43 5.51 7.46
CA GLY A 136 2.07 6.84 6.94
C GLY A 136 3.29 7.74 6.73
N PHE A 137 4.24 7.77 7.67
CA PHE A 137 5.50 8.53 7.50
C PHE A 137 6.38 7.99 6.36
N MET A 138 6.37 6.70 6.11
CA MET A 138 7.12 6.11 4.99
C MET A 138 6.48 6.37 3.62
N MET A 139 5.22 6.83 3.59
CA MET A 139 4.48 7.18 2.35
C MET A 139 4.63 8.66 1.98
N LEU A 140 5.19 9.51 2.85
CA LEU A 140 5.50 10.92 2.59
C LEU A 140 6.67 11.07 1.62
#